data_7454bb93011b04a46db395654d931e79
#
_entry.id   7454bb93011b04a46db395654d931e79
#
_cell.length_a   1.000
_cell.length_b   1.000
_cell.length_c   1.000
_cell.angle_alpha   90.00
_cell.angle_beta   90.00
_cell.angle_gamma   90.00
#
_symmetry.space_group_name_H-M   'P 1'
#
loop_
_entity.id
_entity.type
_entity.pdbx_description
1 polymer ?
#
loop_
_entity_poly.entity_id
_entity_poly.type
_entity_poly.pdbx_seq_one_letter_code
_entity_poly.pdbx_strand_id
1 'polypeptide(L)'
;MDCPDAIMGLEEVSSKDQGSKDEDDDKRVLRTVSVPGDLIIKFLEVAKVNSDKNIETLGTLGGQLYNNKLRVTHLLIPKQTGTSDSCTMDGMEEVWEYHEKENIILLGWIHTHPQFSVFLSSVDMHNQYERQRMLPEVSQFAALSRS
;
A
#
# COMPACT_ATOMS: atom_id res chain seq x y z
N MET A 1 3.14 -15.24 -12.93
CA MET A 1 2.31 -14.96 -11.73
C MET A 1 1.14 -14.12 -12.19
N ASP A 2 -0.07 -14.61 -11.98
CA ASP A 2 -1.26 -13.84 -12.33
C ASP A 2 -1.35 -12.64 -11.39
N CYS A 3 -1.52 -11.45 -11.96
CA CYS A 3 -1.80 -10.28 -11.15
C CYS A 3 -3.14 -10.45 -10.46
N PRO A 4 -3.27 -10.14 -9.17
CA PRO A 4 -4.55 -10.23 -8.48
C PRO A 4 -5.57 -9.31 -9.13
N ASP A 5 -6.82 -9.72 -9.07
CA ASP A 5 -7.94 -8.96 -9.63
C ASP A 5 -8.02 -7.55 -9.02
N ALA A 6 -8.56 -6.62 -9.80
CA ALA A 6 -8.82 -5.28 -9.33
C ALA A 6 -9.74 -5.28 -8.10
N ILE A 7 -9.41 -4.49 -7.10
CA ILE A 7 -10.25 -4.33 -5.92
C ILE A 7 -11.29 -3.27 -6.22
N MET A 8 -12.57 -3.67 -6.22
CA MET A 8 -13.69 -2.80 -6.50
C MET A 8 -14.53 -2.61 -5.23
N GLY A 9 -14.57 -1.42 -4.70
CA GLY A 9 -15.37 -1.04 -3.53
C GLY A 9 -14.79 0.21 -2.88
N LEU A 10 -15.58 1.24 -2.72
CA LEU A 10 -15.11 2.56 -2.30
C LEU A 10 -15.77 2.96 -0.98
N GLU A 11 -14.98 3.07 0.08
CA GLU A 11 -15.32 3.91 1.22
C GLU A 11 -14.35 5.08 1.29
N GLU A 12 -14.89 6.29 1.39
CA GLU A 12 -14.10 7.51 1.55
C GLU A 12 -13.64 7.63 3.00
N VAL A 13 -12.35 7.60 3.22
CA VAL A 13 -11.77 8.00 4.49
C VAL A 13 -11.41 9.48 4.40
N SER A 14 -12.25 10.35 4.93
CA SER A 14 -11.97 11.77 5.07
C SER A 14 -11.23 12.02 6.38
N SER A 15 -9.95 12.30 6.32
CA SER A 15 -9.22 12.86 7.46
C SER A 15 -9.40 14.38 7.45
N LYS A 16 -10.16 14.92 8.40
CA LYS A 16 -10.15 16.35 8.72
C LYS A 16 -9.03 16.60 9.73
N ASP A 17 -7.94 17.16 9.28
CA ASP A 17 -6.94 17.70 10.17
C ASP A 17 -7.10 19.21 10.26
N GLN A 18 -7.21 19.73 11.48
CA GLN A 18 -7.19 21.17 11.78
C GLN A 18 -5.78 21.53 12.25
N GLY A 19 -4.97 21.98 11.30
CA GLY A 19 -3.60 22.41 11.59
C GLY A 19 -3.46 23.86 11.95
N SER A 20 -2.60 24.15 12.88
CA SER A 20 -2.10 25.48 13.27
C SER A 20 -1.22 26.11 12.19
N LYS A 21 -1.30 27.43 12.08
CA LYS A 21 -0.59 28.27 11.12
C LYS A 21 0.89 28.36 11.47
N ASP A 22 1.75 28.08 10.52
CA ASP A 22 3.05 28.73 10.37
C ASP A 22 3.27 29.05 8.89
N GLU A 23 3.74 30.25 8.62
CA GLU A 23 3.80 30.88 7.30
C GLU A 23 5.02 30.39 6.52
N ASP A 24 4.81 30.27 5.20
CA ASP A 24 5.83 30.15 4.16
C ASP A 24 6.38 28.74 3.87
N ASP A 25 5.47 27.82 3.52
CA ASP A 25 5.83 26.66 2.72
C ASP A 25 4.74 26.45 1.67
N ASP A 26 5.16 26.18 0.43
CA ASP A 26 4.30 25.88 -0.72
C ASP A 26 3.28 24.82 -0.30
N LYS A 27 2.08 25.25 0.09
CA LYS A 27 1.00 24.39 0.62
C LYS A 27 0.53 23.46 -0.49
N ARG A 28 1.27 22.38 -0.68
CA ARG A 28 0.79 21.24 -1.46
C ARG A 28 -0.40 20.64 -0.72
N VAL A 29 -1.59 20.99 -1.19
CA VAL A 29 -2.82 20.36 -0.70
C VAL A 29 -2.79 18.90 -1.12
N LEU A 30 -2.73 17.99 -0.14
CA LEU A 30 -2.81 16.55 -0.39
C LEU A 30 -4.17 16.21 -0.98
N ARG A 31 -4.17 15.42 -2.04
CA ARG A 31 -5.39 14.88 -2.63
C ARG A 31 -5.96 13.76 -1.78
N THR A 32 -7.26 13.60 -1.80
CA THR A 32 -7.92 12.45 -1.15
C THR A 32 -7.51 11.15 -1.82
N VAL A 33 -7.16 10.17 -1.00
CA VAL A 33 -6.93 8.78 -1.45
C VAL A 33 -8.11 7.93 -0.98
N SER A 34 -8.81 7.35 -1.93
CA SER A 34 -9.91 6.43 -1.69
C SER A 34 -9.43 5.00 -1.70
N VAL A 35 -9.72 4.25 -0.63
CA VAL A 35 -9.27 2.87 -0.44
C VAL A 35 -10.49 1.96 -0.32
N PRO A 36 -10.52 0.82 -1.05
CA PRO A 36 -11.62 -0.14 -0.92
C PRO A 36 -11.74 -0.69 0.51
N GLY A 37 -12.96 -0.73 1.05
CA GLY A 37 -13.21 -1.19 2.44
C GLY A 37 -12.85 -2.65 2.68
N ASP A 38 -12.82 -3.48 1.65
CA ASP A 38 -12.46 -4.89 1.72
C ASP A 38 -10.98 -5.20 1.41
N LEU A 39 -10.15 -4.17 1.20
CA LEU A 39 -8.74 -4.31 0.84
C LEU A 39 -7.97 -5.21 1.83
N ILE A 40 -8.11 -4.93 3.12
CA ILE A 40 -7.39 -5.67 4.16
C ILE A 40 -7.79 -7.14 4.16
N ILE A 41 -9.08 -7.43 4.03
CA ILE A 41 -9.61 -8.81 4.02
C ILE A 41 -9.06 -9.57 2.82
N LYS A 42 -9.13 -8.99 1.63
CA LYS A 42 -8.60 -9.61 0.41
C LYS A 42 -7.10 -9.83 0.47
N PHE A 43 -6.37 -8.86 1.00
CA PHE A 43 -4.93 -9.00 1.19
C PHE A 43 -4.57 -10.14 2.16
N LEU A 44 -5.27 -10.23 3.30
CA LEU A 44 -5.05 -11.29 4.28
C LEU A 44 -5.39 -12.69 3.72
N GLU A 45 -6.40 -12.80 2.87
CA GLU A 45 -6.73 -14.05 2.17
C GLU A 45 -5.58 -14.49 1.25
N VAL A 46 -5.04 -13.57 0.46
CA VAL A 46 -3.89 -13.85 -0.42
C VAL A 46 -2.63 -14.18 0.39
N ALA A 47 -2.40 -13.47 1.49
CA ALA A 47 -1.23 -13.65 2.33
C ALA A 47 -1.29 -14.89 3.24
N LYS A 48 -2.45 -15.55 3.33
CA LYS A 48 -2.69 -16.61 4.32
C LYS A 48 -1.66 -17.73 4.29
N VAL A 49 -1.28 -18.20 3.12
CA VAL A 49 -0.29 -19.29 2.97
C VAL A 49 1.06 -18.92 3.57
N ASN A 50 1.49 -17.68 3.40
CA ASN A 50 2.73 -17.18 3.99
C ASN A 50 2.58 -16.96 5.50
N SER A 51 1.45 -16.39 5.92
CA SER A 51 1.16 -16.15 7.34
C SER A 51 1.11 -17.44 8.14
N ASP A 52 0.54 -18.50 7.59
CA ASP A 52 0.52 -19.83 8.21
C ASP A 52 1.94 -20.42 8.38
N LYS A 53 2.90 -19.95 7.61
CA LYS A 53 4.33 -20.28 7.71
C LYS A 53 5.14 -19.25 8.51
N ASN A 54 4.50 -18.29 9.13
CA ASN A 54 5.14 -17.16 9.81
C ASN A 54 6.09 -16.35 8.90
N ILE A 55 5.65 -16.07 7.68
CA ILE A 55 6.38 -15.31 6.66
C ILE A 55 5.59 -14.06 6.32
N GLU A 56 6.26 -12.90 6.30
CA GLU A 56 5.66 -11.65 5.83
C GLU A 56 5.30 -11.72 4.34
N THR A 57 4.18 -11.11 4.00
CA THR A 57 3.76 -10.85 2.61
C THR A 57 3.67 -9.37 2.39
N LEU A 58 4.10 -8.92 1.21
CA LEU A 58 4.04 -7.55 0.76
C LEU A 58 3.20 -7.45 -0.51
N GLY A 59 2.36 -6.43 -0.57
CA GLY A 59 1.61 -6.03 -1.75
C GLY A 59 1.81 -4.57 -2.07
N THR A 60 1.67 -4.22 -3.33
CA THR A 60 1.64 -2.82 -3.79
C THR A 60 0.21 -2.42 -4.16
N LEU A 61 -0.11 -1.16 -3.92
CA LEU A 61 -1.42 -0.59 -4.20
C LEU A 61 -1.30 0.35 -5.39
N GLY A 62 -2.01 0.05 -6.45
CA GLY A 62 -2.08 0.87 -7.63
C GLY A 62 -3.47 1.48 -7.82
N GLY A 63 -3.53 2.56 -8.55
CA GLY A 63 -4.79 3.20 -8.82
C GLY A 63 -4.72 4.31 -9.84
N GLN A 64 -5.76 5.13 -9.88
CA GLN A 64 -5.93 6.17 -10.87
C GLN A 64 -6.36 7.49 -10.23
N LEU A 65 -5.99 8.58 -10.89
CA LEU A 65 -6.48 9.91 -10.58
C LEU A 65 -7.80 10.14 -11.33
N TYR A 66 -8.86 10.42 -10.58
CA TYR A 66 -10.16 10.73 -11.13
C TYR A 66 -10.78 11.90 -10.37
N ASN A 67 -11.17 12.96 -11.08
CA ASN A 67 -11.72 14.20 -10.49
C ASN A 67 -10.90 14.73 -9.30
N ASN A 68 -9.59 14.81 -9.46
CA ASN A 68 -8.65 15.25 -8.42
C ASN A 68 -8.66 14.38 -7.15
N LYS A 69 -9.14 13.14 -7.24
CA LYS A 69 -9.09 12.12 -6.20
C LYS A 69 -8.27 10.93 -6.67
N LEU A 70 -7.42 10.41 -5.82
CA LEU A 70 -6.67 9.18 -6.08
C LEU A 70 -7.50 7.99 -5.59
N ARG A 71 -7.69 7.00 -6.45
CA ARG A 71 -8.45 5.78 -6.12
C ARG A 71 -7.57 4.56 -6.23
N VAL A 72 -7.48 3.81 -5.16
CA VAL A 72 -6.86 2.48 -5.17
C VAL A 72 -7.80 1.51 -5.87
N THR A 73 -7.35 0.91 -6.96
CA THR A 73 -8.12 -0.01 -7.80
C THR A 73 -7.47 -1.38 -7.95
N HIS A 74 -6.18 -1.48 -7.65
CA HIS A 74 -5.38 -2.68 -7.85
C HIS A 74 -4.56 -3.00 -6.60
N LEU A 75 -4.58 -4.25 -6.22
CA LEU A 75 -3.64 -4.87 -5.29
C LEU A 75 -2.76 -5.81 -6.09
N LEU A 76 -1.46 -5.55 -6.14
CA LEU A 76 -0.49 -6.37 -6.84
C LEU A 76 0.42 -7.06 -5.83
N ILE A 77 0.56 -8.37 -5.96
CA ILE A 77 1.49 -9.15 -5.14
C ILE A 77 2.70 -9.48 -6.00
N PRO A 78 3.79 -8.73 -5.86
CA PRO A 78 5.00 -8.99 -6.65
C PRO A 78 5.65 -10.31 -6.22
N LYS A 79 6.48 -10.84 -7.10
CA LYS A 79 7.38 -11.92 -6.75
C LYS A 79 8.30 -11.48 -5.62
N GLN A 80 8.39 -12.27 -4.57
CA GLN A 80 9.01 -11.84 -3.32
C GLN A 80 9.58 -13.01 -2.52
N THR A 81 10.52 -12.69 -1.66
CA THR A 81 11.07 -13.59 -0.65
C THR A 81 10.90 -12.96 0.73
N GLY A 82 10.24 -13.66 1.64
CA GLY A 82 9.93 -13.17 2.98
C GLY A 82 10.53 -14.03 4.10
N THR A 83 10.70 -13.39 5.24
CA THR A 83 11.00 -13.99 6.53
C THR A 83 9.91 -13.62 7.53
N SER A 84 10.08 -13.95 8.80
CA SER A 84 9.12 -13.61 9.87
C SER A 84 9.04 -12.09 10.18
N ASP A 85 10.03 -11.32 9.74
CA ASP A 85 10.19 -9.91 10.09
C ASP A 85 10.60 -9.00 8.92
N SER A 86 10.72 -9.56 7.73
CA SER A 86 11.07 -8.79 6.53
C SER A 86 10.52 -9.41 5.25
N CYS A 87 10.42 -8.60 4.22
CA CYS A 87 10.07 -9.04 2.88
C CYS A 87 10.85 -8.25 1.82
N THR A 88 11.41 -8.96 0.87
CA THR A 88 12.13 -8.39 -0.28
C THR A 88 11.36 -8.68 -1.57
N MET A 89 11.11 -7.65 -2.34
CA MET A 89 10.49 -7.79 -3.66
C MET A 89 11.52 -8.17 -4.71
N ASP A 90 11.32 -9.30 -5.36
CA ASP A 90 12.20 -9.83 -6.39
C ASP A 90 11.70 -9.52 -7.82
N GLY A 91 10.49 -9.02 -7.95
CA GLY A 91 9.79 -8.83 -9.23
C GLY A 91 9.24 -7.41 -9.46
N MET A 92 9.94 -6.36 -9.04
CA MET A 92 9.47 -4.99 -9.22
C MET A 92 9.35 -4.59 -10.69
N GLU A 93 10.15 -5.16 -11.57
CA GLU A 93 10.09 -4.90 -13.02
C GLU A 93 8.70 -5.28 -13.58
N GLU A 94 8.19 -6.45 -13.20
CA GLU A 94 6.85 -6.89 -13.61
C GLU A 94 5.74 -5.96 -13.07
N VAL A 95 5.92 -5.42 -11.87
CA VAL A 95 5.00 -4.43 -11.29
C VAL A 95 5.01 -3.15 -12.10
N TRP A 96 6.19 -2.64 -12.45
CA TRP A 96 6.30 -1.42 -13.24
C TRP A 96 5.75 -1.58 -14.66
N GLU A 97 6.02 -2.70 -15.31
CA GLU A 97 5.45 -3.03 -16.62
C GLU A 97 3.91 -3.07 -16.57
N TYR A 98 3.34 -3.67 -15.53
CA TYR A 98 1.90 -3.72 -15.34
C TYR A 98 1.31 -2.32 -15.09
N HIS A 99 1.95 -1.50 -14.25
CA HIS A 99 1.55 -0.12 -14.02
C HIS A 99 1.52 0.71 -15.31
N GLU A 100 2.54 0.56 -16.15
CA GLU A 100 2.62 1.24 -17.43
C GLU A 100 1.54 0.76 -18.39
N LYS A 101 1.38 -0.55 -18.52
CA LYS A 101 0.37 -1.16 -19.41
C LYS A 101 -1.06 -0.76 -19.04
N GLU A 102 -1.39 -0.78 -17.77
CA GLU A 102 -2.73 -0.48 -17.26
C GLU A 102 -2.93 1.01 -16.93
N ASN A 103 -1.92 1.85 -17.14
CA ASN A 103 -1.93 3.27 -16.84
C ASN A 103 -2.36 3.55 -15.38
N ILE A 104 -1.72 2.88 -14.44
CA ILE A 104 -1.98 3.03 -13.00
C ILE A 104 -0.79 3.65 -12.28
N ILE A 105 -1.09 4.36 -11.20
CA ILE A 105 -0.13 5.07 -10.35
C ILE A 105 0.13 4.22 -9.11
N LEU A 106 1.38 4.13 -8.66
CA LEU A 106 1.69 3.54 -7.36
C LEU A 106 1.18 4.47 -6.25
N LEU A 107 0.16 4.01 -5.51
CA LEU A 107 -0.49 4.79 -4.44
C LEU A 107 -0.13 4.33 -3.04
N GLY A 108 0.48 3.18 -2.90
CA GLY A 108 0.84 2.66 -1.60
C GLY A 108 1.37 1.24 -1.61
N TRP A 109 1.51 0.72 -0.43
CA TRP A 109 1.91 -0.65 -0.19
C TRP A 109 1.33 -1.16 1.12
N ILE A 110 1.21 -2.46 1.20
CA ILE A 110 0.63 -3.16 2.34
C ILE A 110 1.49 -4.38 2.65
N HIS A 111 1.70 -4.67 3.93
CA HIS A 111 2.42 -5.86 4.34
C HIS A 111 1.78 -6.50 5.57
N THR A 112 2.00 -7.79 5.75
CA THR A 112 1.56 -8.51 6.94
C THR A 112 2.63 -8.51 8.02
N HIS A 113 2.18 -8.49 9.29
CA HIS A 113 2.96 -8.89 10.43
C HIS A 113 2.42 -10.22 10.95
N PRO A 114 3.06 -11.36 10.63
CA PRO A 114 2.58 -12.67 11.09
C PRO A 114 2.74 -12.88 12.59
N GLN A 115 3.58 -12.08 13.24
CA GLN A 115 3.70 -12.03 14.70
C GLN A 115 2.76 -10.99 15.29
N PHE A 116 2.40 -11.13 16.57
CA PHE A 116 1.27 -10.47 17.26
C PHE A 116 1.35 -8.94 17.45
N SER A 117 2.30 -8.23 16.87
CA SER A 117 2.42 -6.79 17.05
C SER A 117 2.33 -6.04 15.72
N VAL A 118 1.43 -5.06 15.65
CA VAL A 118 1.41 -4.11 14.53
C VAL A 118 2.30 -2.93 14.88
N PHE A 119 3.40 -2.80 14.17
CA PHE A 119 4.27 -1.63 14.21
C PHE A 119 4.87 -1.40 12.84
N LEU A 120 5.36 -0.19 12.61
CA LEU A 120 6.20 0.10 11.46
C LEU A 120 7.66 0.05 11.92
N SER A 121 8.46 -0.78 11.27
CA SER A 121 9.89 -0.83 11.53
C SER A 121 10.58 0.47 11.05
N SER A 122 11.79 0.71 11.50
CA SER A 122 12.59 1.84 11.02
C SER A 122 12.85 1.75 9.50
N VAL A 123 12.98 0.54 8.98
CA VAL A 123 13.11 0.28 7.52
C VAL A 123 11.81 0.63 6.79
N ASP A 124 10.65 0.24 7.33
CA ASP A 124 9.35 0.60 6.76
C ASP A 124 9.17 2.12 6.70
N MET A 125 9.53 2.82 7.77
CA MET A 125 9.43 4.28 7.83
C MET A 125 10.38 4.97 6.85
N HIS A 126 11.60 4.47 6.71
CA HIS A 126 12.56 4.99 5.75
C HIS A 126 12.07 4.81 4.31
N ASN A 127 11.61 3.63 3.96
CA ASN A 127 11.04 3.34 2.65
C ASN A 127 9.80 4.18 2.35
N GLN A 128 8.94 4.41 3.34
CA GLN A 128 7.77 5.28 3.21
C GLN A 128 8.19 6.73 2.94
N TYR A 129 9.15 7.24 3.67
CA TYR A 129 9.66 8.59 3.47
C TYR A 129 10.18 8.82 2.05
N GLU A 130 10.99 7.91 1.53
CA GLU A 130 11.51 8.02 0.16
C GLU A 130 10.40 8.00 -0.89
N ARG A 131 9.36 7.22 -0.69
CA ARG A 131 8.21 7.15 -1.60
C ARG A 131 7.34 8.40 -1.54
N GLN A 132 7.13 8.97 -0.36
CA GLN A 132 6.37 10.21 -0.18
C GLN A 132 7.08 11.43 -0.78
N ARG A 133 8.39 11.38 -0.95
CA ARG A 133 9.11 12.42 -1.70
C ARG A 133 8.74 12.44 -3.19
N MET A 134 8.37 11.29 -3.75
CA MET A 134 7.96 11.18 -5.16
C MET A 134 6.48 11.47 -5.35
N LEU A 135 5.63 10.93 -4.48
CA LEU A 135 4.19 11.17 -4.45
C LEU A 135 3.76 11.29 -2.98
N PRO A 136 3.45 12.52 -2.48
CA PRO A 136 3.15 12.75 -1.07
C PRO A 136 1.98 11.91 -0.52
N GLU A 137 1.02 11.56 -1.35
CA GLU A 137 -0.16 10.79 -0.98
C GLU A 137 0.08 9.29 -0.85
N VAL A 138 1.27 8.79 -1.15
CA VAL A 138 1.61 7.36 -1.00
C VAL A 138 1.38 6.91 0.43
N SER A 139 0.60 5.86 0.60
CA SER A 139 0.18 5.32 1.89
C SER A 139 0.79 3.95 2.17
N GLN A 140 0.98 3.66 3.44
CA GLN A 140 1.47 2.37 3.92
C GLN A 140 0.49 1.75 4.89
N PHE A 141 0.28 0.45 4.76
CA PHE A 141 -0.60 -0.33 5.63
C PHE A 141 0.13 -1.54 6.19
N ALA A 142 -0.03 -1.77 7.47
CA ALA A 142 0.39 -3.01 8.12
C ALA A 142 -0.84 -3.80 8.58
N ALA A 143 -0.90 -5.06 8.21
CA ALA A 143 -2.02 -5.92 8.52
C ALA A 143 -1.61 -7.05 9.47
N LEU A 144 -2.39 -7.26 10.53
CA LEU A 144 -2.24 -8.43 11.40
C LEU A 144 -2.90 -9.65 10.78
N SER A 145 -2.08 -10.67 10.56
CA SER A 145 -2.60 -12.00 10.29
C SER A 145 -2.90 -12.68 11.63
N ARG A 146 -4.18 -12.79 11.97
CA ARG A 146 -4.59 -13.67 13.06
C ARG A 146 -4.75 -15.08 12.52
N SER A 147 -3.99 -15.97 13.10
CA SER A 147 -4.21 -17.41 12.91
C SER A 147 -5.50 -17.87 13.58
#